data_80c191b49cddd8eaa088fc860c73f69f
#
_entry.id   80c191b49cddd8eaa088fc860c73f69f
#
_cell.length_a   1.000
_cell.length_b   1.000
_cell.length_c   1.000
_cell.angle_alpha   90.00
_cell.angle_beta   90.00
_cell.angle_gamma   90.00
#
_symmetry.space_group_name_H-M   'P 1'
#
loop_
_entity.id
_entity.type
_entity.pdbx_description
1 polymer ?
#
loop_
_entity_poly.entity_id
_entity_poly.type
_entity_poly.pdbx_seq_one_letter_code
_entity_poly.pdbx_strand_id
1 'polypeptide(L)'
;MIRITDIQKGLRHLVGWEQNDITGGGRIQNSLTESESGLTFNQAHDLLTYDNIKAMLPDEGIPEAWDADTNYKPGMKCQYENTSFICIKANTNHHPGTDFNDDYNEDFGDGYWRVYDQVSEFMRKATADGIAKMANRIIEEKTINGSSKQLFERKTLFDVAGRISARIPKTHSLVGYMIRPLKGLGVTTQIHRIGLQMTGATGNVKVYIFHSSRKQPVDSVTLRVLDAKNYQWYAQSDLFLPYMGGEYRNDGGAWFILYNENDIPAGMQAVNISRDWTREPCSGCNVGDVMTYRQMIKYIEVLPCRFSVPANFANNPELPDLDLIEKPETLCYGMNLDLSIGCDLSDFIISQRSIFASVLQKEVAVNVLRRMLHNPNVNVNRNQMNAALQMDIEGNTMLKSPGLVGELNKSYKALDLDTERMDSACLACKKNGIKIKVC
;
A
#
# COMPACT_ATOMS: atom_id res chain seq x y z
N MET A 1 2.14 -11.34 3.77
CA MET A 1 0.84 -10.66 3.50
C MET A 1 0.98 -9.99 2.16
N ILE A 2 -0.12 -9.80 1.43
CA ILE A 2 -0.12 -9.05 0.18
C ILE A 2 -1.04 -7.86 0.37
N ARG A 3 -0.52 -6.69 0.09
CA ARG A 3 -1.27 -5.43 0.14
C ARG A 3 -1.83 -5.15 -1.26
N ILE A 4 -3.01 -5.74 -1.55
CA ILE A 4 -3.65 -5.63 -2.87
C ILE A 4 -3.86 -4.16 -3.26
N THR A 5 -4.23 -3.30 -2.32
CA THR A 5 -4.42 -1.87 -2.56
C THR A 5 -3.14 -1.21 -3.07
N ASP A 6 -1.98 -1.54 -2.50
CA ASP A 6 -0.70 -0.97 -2.94
C ASP A 6 -0.30 -1.47 -4.33
N ILE A 7 -0.56 -2.76 -4.61
CA ILE A 7 -0.35 -3.31 -5.96
C ILE A 7 -1.28 -2.62 -6.97
N GLN A 8 -2.55 -2.41 -6.62
CA GLN A 8 -3.49 -1.67 -7.48
C GLN A 8 -2.99 -0.25 -7.76
N LYS A 9 -2.47 0.45 -6.74
CA LYS A 9 -1.87 1.79 -6.91
C LYS A 9 -0.63 1.75 -7.81
N GLY A 10 0.25 0.78 -7.60
CA GLY A 10 1.52 0.66 -8.33
C GLY A 10 1.37 0.19 -9.79
N LEU A 11 0.24 -0.43 -10.16
CA LEU A 11 0.03 -1.01 -11.49
C LEU A 11 -1.13 -0.36 -12.28
N ARG A 12 -1.85 0.61 -11.72
CA ARG A 12 -3.05 1.19 -12.35
C ARG A 12 -2.78 1.83 -13.71
N HIS A 13 -1.62 2.48 -13.88
CA HIS A 13 -1.22 3.15 -15.12
C HIS A 13 -0.35 2.27 -16.02
N LEU A 14 -0.17 0.99 -15.66
CA LEU A 14 0.67 0.08 -16.45
C LEU A 14 0.08 -0.17 -17.84
N VAL A 15 -1.24 -0.28 -17.93
CA VAL A 15 -2.00 -0.44 -19.18
C VAL A 15 -3.15 0.56 -19.17
N GLY A 16 -3.30 1.32 -20.25
CA GLY A 16 -4.32 2.36 -20.38
C GLY A 16 -5.51 1.96 -21.25
N TRP A 17 -6.47 2.89 -21.39
CA TRP A 17 -7.56 2.80 -22.31
C TRP A 17 -7.35 3.80 -23.46
N GLU A 18 -7.57 3.40 -24.70
CA GLU A 18 -7.44 4.29 -25.83
C GLU A 18 -8.63 5.27 -25.90
N GLN A 19 -8.33 6.54 -26.17
CA GLN A 19 -9.35 7.59 -26.23
C GLN A 19 -10.05 7.68 -27.59
N ASN A 20 -9.43 7.14 -28.64
CA ASN A 20 -9.78 7.46 -30.02
C ASN A 20 -11.01 6.72 -30.59
N ASP A 21 -11.57 5.76 -29.88
CA ASP A 21 -12.74 4.98 -30.33
C ASP A 21 -14.08 5.63 -30.00
N ILE A 22 -14.11 6.96 -29.82
CA ILE A 22 -15.30 7.66 -29.35
C ILE A 22 -16.02 8.31 -30.50
N THR A 23 -17.11 7.68 -30.94
CA THR A 23 -17.99 8.21 -31.97
C THR A 23 -19.12 9.12 -31.47
N GLY A 24 -19.33 9.17 -30.14
CA GLY A 24 -20.49 9.83 -29.53
C GLY A 24 -20.22 10.99 -28.59
N GLY A 25 -18.99 11.51 -28.51
CA GLY A 25 -18.65 12.66 -27.63
C GLY A 25 -18.40 12.33 -26.18
N GLY A 26 -18.51 11.06 -25.76
CA GLY A 26 -18.06 10.60 -24.46
C GLY A 26 -16.53 10.52 -24.40
N ARG A 27 -15.93 10.90 -23.29
CA ARG A 27 -14.47 10.83 -23.12
C ARG A 27 -14.14 10.02 -21.87
N ILE A 28 -13.25 9.04 -22.03
CA ILE A 28 -12.62 8.40 -20.89
C ILE A 28 -11.74 9.44 -20.19
N GLN A 29 -11.76 9.48 -18.89
CA GLN A 29 -10.95 10.41 -18.12
C GLN A 29 -9.46 10.21 -18.44
N ASN A 30 -8.70 11.31 -18.54
CA ASN A 30 -7.30 11.31 -18.97
C ASN A 30 -6.43 10.30 -18.18
N SER A 31 -6.67 10.18 -16.90
CA SER A 31 -5.96 9.24 -16.05
C SER A 31 -6.12 7.75 -16.40
N LEU A 32 -7.23 7.38 -17.05
CA LEU A 32 -7.44 6.02 -17.55
C LEU A 32 -6.78 5.76 -18.91
N THR A 33 -6.37 6.80 -19.60
CA THR A 33 -5.68 6.69 -20.88
C THR A 33 -4.16 6.60 -20.74
N GLU A 34 -3.62 6.91 -19.56
CA GLU A 34 -2.19 6.78 -19.30
C GLU A 34 -1.77 5.30 -19.38
N SER A 35 -0.66 5.04 -20.09
CA SER A 35 -0.09 3.73 -20.24
C SER A 35 1.43 3.78 -20.13
N GLU A 36 1.97 3.34 -19.02
CA GLU A 36 3.43 3.25 -18.83
C GLU A 36 4.08 2.23 -19.77
N SER A 37 3.35 1.18 -20.16
CA SER A 37 3.83 0.14 -21.06
C SER A 37 3.60 0.45 -22.54
N GLY A 38 2.81 1.49 -22.85
CA GLY A 38 2.33 1.77 -24.21
C GLY A 38 1.22 0.82 -24.70
N LEU A 39 0.79 -0.16 -23.88
CA LEU A 39 -0.33 -1.04 -24.20
C LEU A 39 -1.65 -0.43 -23.76
N THR A 40 -2.72 -0.64 -24.55
CA THR A 40 -4.08 -0.26 -24.17
C THR A 40 -5.00 -1.47 -24.16
N PHE A 41 -6.06 -1.43 -23.35
CA PHE A 41 -7.00 -2.55 -23.23
C PHE A 41 -7.78 -2.77 -24.53
N ASN A 42 -8.06 -1.71 -25.29
CA ASN A 42 -8.74 -1.76 -26.58
C ASN A 42 -7.99 -2.62 -27.60
N GLN A 43 -6.65 -2.62 -27.56
CA GLN A 43 -5.81 -3.45 -28.44
C GLN A 43 -5.96 -4.96 -28.19
N ALA A 44 -6.51 -5.36 -27.06
CA ALA A 44 -6.71 -6.77 -26.75
C ALA A 44 -7.93 -7.35 -27.48
N HIS A 45 -8.94 -6.54 -27.77
CA HIS A 45 -10.16 -6.96 -28.49
C HIS A 45 -10.97 -5.75 -28.99
N ASP A 46 -11.45 -5.81 -30.23
CA ASP A 46 -12.16 -4.72 -30.92
C ASP A 46 -13.47 -4.27 -30.24
N LEU A 47 -14.08 -5.14 -29.42
CA LEU A 47 -15.29 -4.78 -28.66
C LEU A 47 -15.02 -3.95 -27.40
N LEU A 48 -13.78 -3.77 -26.99
CA LEU A 48 -13.43 -3.00 -25.79
C LEU A 48 -13.40 -1.49 -26.08
N THR A 49 -14.50 -0.95 -26.62
CA THR A 49 -14.68 0.47 -26.91
C THR A 49 -15.57 1.14 -25.87
N TYR A 50 -15.48 2.48 -25.76
CA TYR A 50 -16.34 3.26 -24.86
C TYR A 50 -17.81 2.99 -25.12
N ASP A 51 -18.23 3.06 -26.40
CA ASP A 51 -19.64 2.92 -26.80
C ASP A 51 -20.18 1.51 -26.48
N ASN A 52 -19.41 0.47 -26.72
CA ASN A 52 -19.81 -0.89 -26.41
C ASN A 52 -19.94 -1.13 -24.89
N ILE A 53 -19.03 -0.57 -24.10
CA ILE A 53 -19.09 -0.64 -22.64
C ILE A 53 -20.28 0.18 -22.12
N LYS A 54 -20.49 1.39 -22.63
CA LYS A 54 -21.63 2.23 -22.27
C LYS A 54 -22.96 1.52 -22.56
N ALA A 55 -23.08 0.89 -23.72
CA ALA A 55 -24.30 0.18 -24.12
C ALA A 55 -24.65 -1.01 -23.20
N MET A 56 -23.69 -1.57 -22.48
CA MET A 56 -23.95 -2.65 -21.53
C MET A 56 -24.29 -2.17 -20.11
N LEU A 57 -23.99 -0.90 -19.77
CA LEU A 57 -24.25 -0.36 -18.46
C LEU A 57 -25.72 0.06 -18.32
N PRO A 58 -26.32 -0.03 -17.12
CA PRO A 58 -27.67 0.45 -16.89
C PRO A 58 -27.72 1.97 -17.05
N ASP A 59 -28.85 2.49 -17.52
CA ASP A 59 -29.08 3.94 -17.50
C ASP A 59 -29.33 4.38 -16.04
N GLU A 60 -28.39 5.14 -15.50
CA GLU A 60 -28.46 5.62 -14.12
C GLU A 60 -29.20 6.96 -13.99
N GLY A 61 -29.58 7.57 -15.11
CA GLY A 61 -30.14 8.92 -15.14
C GLY A 61 -29.14 10.01 -14.70
N ILE A 62 -29.67 11.21 -14.54
CA ILE A 62 -28.88 12.37 -14.08
C ILE A 62 -28.92 12.41 -12.57
N PRO A 63 -27.77 12.51 -11.87
CA PRO A 63 -27.75 12.67 -10.42
C PRO A 63 -28.49 13.95 -9.96
N GLU A 64 -28.94 13.96 -8.71
CA GLU A 64 -29.53 15.16 -8.11
C GLU A 64 -28.52 16.32 -8.09
N ALA A 65 -29.06 17.56 -8.14
CA ALA A 65 -28.21 18.75 -8.05
C ALA A 65 -27.48 18.78 -6.68
N TRP A 66 -26.25 19.27 -6.69
CA TRP A 66 -25.48 19.45 -5.47
C TRP A 66 -26.19 20.43 -4.51
N ASP A 67 -26.18 20.09 -3.24
CA ASP A 67 -26.79 20.87 -2.17
C ASP A 67 -25.80 21.01 -1.00
N ALA A 68 -25.56 22.26 -0.55
CA ALA A 68 -24.61 22.58 0.50
C ALA A 68 -24.93 21.98 1.87
N ASP A 69 -26.22 21.74 2.16
CA ASP A 69 -26.68 21.24 3.46
C ASP A 69 -26.70 19.69 3.52
N THR A 70 -26.49 19.05 2.40
CA THR A 70 -26.47 17.58 2.31
C THR A 70 -25.14 17.01 2.83
N ASN A 71 -25.24 16.01 3.72
CA ASN A 71 -24.08 15.24 4.17
C ASN A 71 -23.77 14.13 3.17
N TYR A 72 -22.80 14.37 2.29
CA TYR A 72 -22.38 13.42 1.29
C TYR A 72 -21.46 12.35 1.87
N LYS A 73 -21.76 11.10 1.55
CA LYS A 73 -20.94 9.94 1.90
C LYS A 73 -20.18 9.44 0.67
N PRO A 74 -19.02 8.78 0.84
CA PRO A 74 -18.30 8.17 -0.27
C PRO A 74 -19.21 7.29 -1.13
N GLY A 75 -19.17 7.53 -2.45
CA GLY A 75 -20.00 6.85 -3.43
C GLY A 75 -21.31 7.56 -3.79
N MET A 76 -21.74 8.58 -3.03
CA MET A 76 -22.88 9.41 -3.43
C MET A 76 -22.52 10.30 -4.62
N LYS A 77 -23.48 10.50 -5.52
CA LYS A 77 -23.32 11.28 -6.74
C LYS A 77 -24.12 12.57 -6.66
N CYS A 78 -23.60 13.62 -7.27
CA CYS A 78 -24.35 14.86 -7.46
C CYS A 78 -24.03 15.47 -8.82
N GLN A 79 -24.85 16.39 -9.27
CA GLN A 79 -24.63 17.19 -10.48
C GLN A 79 -24.32 18.64 -10.08
N TYR A 80 -23.29 19.21 -10.68
CA TYR A 80 -22.94 20.61 -10.55
C TYR A 80 -22.52 21.16 -11.93
N GLU A 81 -23.06 22.28 -12.38
CA GLU A 81 -22.76 22.94 -13.65
C GLU A 81 -22.71 21.97 -14.85
N ASN A 82 -23.70 21.11 -15.01
CA ASN A 82 -23.80 20.07 -16.05
C ASN A 82 -22.73 18.96 -15.98
N THR A 83 -21.92 18.92 -14.93
CA THR A 83 -20.95 17.86 -14.69
C THR A 83 -21.41 16.99 -13.50
N SER A 84 -21.32 15.69 -13.68
CA SER A 84 -21.60 14.75 -12.58
C SER A 84 -20.34 14.52 -11.76
N PHE A 85 -20.48 14.48 -10.45
CA PHE A 85 -19.43 14.23 -9.48
C PHE A 85 -19.77 13.04 -8.59
N ILE A 86 -18.75 12.35 -8.11
CA ILE A 86 -18.87 11.32 -7.08
C ILE A 86 -18.08 11.76 -5.84
N CYS A 87 -18.70 11.62 -4.68
CA CYS A 87 -18.07 11.89 -3.40
C CYS A 87 -17.03 10.80 -3.09
N ILE A 88 -15.79 11.18 -2.79
CA ILE A 88 -14.69 10.27 -2.42
C ILE A 88 -14.36 10.33 -0.94
N LYS A 89 -14.60 11.48 -0.27
CA LYS A 89 -14.47 11.65 1.18
C LYS A 89 -15.77 12.21 1.75
N ALA A 90 -16.22 11.65 2.87
CA ALA A 90 -17.41 12.17 3.54
C ALA A 90 -17.28 13.67 3.82
N ASN A 91 -18.28 14.44 3.42
CA ASN A 91 -18.22 15.89 3.52
C ASN A 91 -19.63 16.52 3.63
N THR A 92 -19.64 17.77 4.10
CA THR A 92 -20.80 18.66 4.08
C THR A 92 -20.29 20.03 3.66
N ASN A 93 -20.98 20.71 2.76
CA ASN A 93 -20.62 22.05 2.27
C ASN A 93 -19.24 22.16 1.54
N HIS A 94 -18.68 21.05 1.04
CA HIS A 94 -17.53 21.10 0.14
C HIS A 94 -18.01 21.15 -1.31
N HIS A 95 -17.61 22.20 -2.02
CA HIS A 95 -18.11 22.51 -3.35
C HIS A 95 -17.46 21.65 -4.44
N PRO A 96 -18.23 20.91 -5.28
CA PRO A 96 -17.65 20.02 -6.29
C PRO A 96 -16.76 20.73 -7.32
N GLY A 97 -17.06 21.99 -7.67
CA GLY A 97 -16.30 22.75 -8.65
C GLY A 97 -14.97 23.32 -8.16
N THR A 98 -14.72 23.36 -6.83
CA THR A 98 -13.46 23.88 -6.25
C THR A 98 -12.71 22.85 -5.44
N ASP A 99 -13.41 21.91 -4.82
CA ASP A 99 -12.86 20.91 -3.91
C ASP A 99 -12.76 19.52 -4.60
N PHE A 100 -12.60 19.50 -5.91
CA PHE A 100 -12.41 18.27 -6.65
C PHE A 100 -10.93 17.97 -6.89
N ASN A 101 -10.64 16.70 -7.04
CA ASN A 101 -9.32 16.23 -7.37
C ASN A 101 -9.22 16.03 -8.88
N ASP A 102 -8.40 16.86 -9.53
CA ASP A 102 -8.13 16.78 -10.98
C ASP A 102 -7.11 15.66 -11.27
N ASP A 103 -6.33 15.32 -10.26
CA ASP A 103 -5.34 14.26 -10.35
C ASP A 103 -5.95 12.94 -9.88
N TYR A 104 -5.92 11.95 -10.73
CA TYR A 104 -6.47 10.61 -10.48
C TYR A 104 -5.72 9.81 -9.39
N ASN A 105 -4.79 10.42 -8.72
CA ASN A 105 -4.19 9.93 -7.47
C ASN A 105 -5.16 10.05 -6.29
N GLU A 106 -6.34 9.58 -6.51
CA GLU A 106 -7.58 9.76 -5.77
C GLU A 106 -7.56 9.39 -4.30
N ASP A 107 -6.68 8.49 -3.93
CA ASP A 107 -6.62 8.02 -2.56
C ASP A 107 -5.78 8.93 -1.67
N PHE A 108 -5.09 9.94 -2.22
CA PHE A 108 -4.14 10.81 -1.53
C PHE A 108 -4.33 12.30 -1.79
N GLY A 109 -5.25 12.70 -2.68
CA GLY A 109 -5.57 14.10 -2.91
C GLY A 109 -6.40 14.69 -1.77
N ASP A 110 -6.30 16.01 -1.56
CA ASP A 110 -7.10 16.73 -0.58
C ASP A 110 -8.56 16.93 -1.02
N GLY A 111 -8.89 16.60 -2.27
CA GLY A 111 -10.22 16.75 -2.82
C GLY A 111 -11.27 15.82 -2.19
N TYR A 112 -12.51 16.33 -2.09
CA TYR A 112 -13.67 15.59 -1.60
C TYR A 112 -14.47 14.95 -2.74
N TRP A 113 -14.27 15.42 -3.97
CA TRP A 113 -15.03 15.07 -5.13
C TRP A 113 -14.15 14.63 -6.30
N ARG A 114 -14.72 13.85 -7.16
CA ARG A 114 -14.13 13.44 -8.43
C ARG A 114 -15.19 13.54 -9.53
N VAL A 115 -14.79 13.95 -10.73
CA VAL A 115 -15.67 13.91 -11.90
C VAL A 115 -16.15 12.48 -12.12
N TYR A 116 -17.45 12.30 -12.29
CA TYR A 116 -18.09 11.03 -12.51
C TYR A 116 -18.47 10.83 -13.96
N ASP A 117 -17.97 9.75 -14.55
CA ASP A 117 -18.45 9.15 -15.78
C ASP A 117 -18.63 7.66 -15.56
N GLN A 118 -19.80 7.13 -15.91
CA GLN A 118 -20.17 5.75 -15.61
C GLN A 118 -19.23 4.73 -16.25
N VAL A 119 -18.80 4.97 -17.50
CA VAL A 119 -17.88 4.09 -18.21
C VAL A 119 -16.50 4.14 -17.59
N SER A 120 -16.00 5.33 -17.27
CA SER A 120 -14.71 5.50 -16.59
C SER A 120 -14.68 4.80 -15.25
N GLU A 121 -15.75 4.92 -14.45
CA GLU A 121 -15.86 4.25 -13.15
C GLU A 121 -15.91 2.72 -13.30
N PHE A 122 -16.61 2.22 -14.31
CA PHE A 122 -16.63 0.80 -14.64
C PHE A 122 -15.24 0.29 -15.03
N MET A 123 -14.53 1.01 -15.90
CA MET A 123 -13.18 0.65 -16.35
C MET A 123 -12.18 0.67 -15.19
N ARG A 124 -12.26 1.67 -14.32
CA ARG A 124 -11.42 1.77 -13.12
C ARG A 124 -11.59 0.54 -12.23
N LYS A 125 -12.84 0.16 -11.95
CA LYS A 125 -13.13 -1.05 -11.17
C LYS A 125 -12.67 -2.32 -11.87
N ALA A 126 -12.87 -2.43 -13.19
CA ALA A 126 -12.44 -3.58 -13.96
C ALA A 126 -10.90 -3.73 -13.94
N THR A 127 -10.17 -2.63 -14.03
CA THR A 127 -8.70 -2.61 -13.93
C THR A 127 -8.24 -3.01 -12.53
N ALA A 128 -8.83 -2.45 -11.48
CA ALA A 128 -8.50 -2.81 -10.10
C ALA A 128 -8.77 -4.29 -9.80
N ASP A 129 -9.91 -4.83 -10.27
CA ASP A 129 -10.26 -6.25 -10.16
C ASP A 129 -9.27 -7.14 -10.96
N GLY A 130 -8.87 -6.68 -12.15
CA GLY A 130 -7.89 -7.37 -12.98
C GLY A 130 -6.52 -7.45 -12.32
N ILE A 131 -6.05 -6.36 -11.74
CA ILE A 131 -4.80 -6.32 -10.98
C ILE A 131 -4.85 -7.28 -9.79
N ALA A 132 -5.94 -7.28 -9.02
CA ALA A 132 -6.10 -8.16 -7.87
C ALA A 132 -6.10 -9.65 -8.28
N LYS A 133 -6.82 -10.00 -9.36
CA LYS A 133 -6.83 -11.37 -9.89
C LYS A 133 -5.46 -11.79 -10.40
N MET A 134 -4.79 -10.90 -11.15
CA MET A 134 -3.45 -11.14 -11.65
C MET A 134 -2.47 -11.39 -10.50
N ALA A 135 -2.45 -10.54 -9.49
CA ALA A 135 -1.56 -10.68 -8.33
C ALA A 135 -1.79 -12.02 -7.61
N ASN A 136 -3.03 -12.37 -7.32
CA ASN A 136 -3.36 -13.65 -6.67
C ASN A 136 -2.92 -14.85 -7.52
N ARG A 137 -3.17 -14.80 -8.82
CA ARG A 137 -2.80 -15.89 -9.71
C ARG A 137 -1.29 -16.07 -9.89
N ILE A 138 -0.53 -14.98 -9.94
CA ILE A 138 0.94 -15.03 -9.96
C ILE A 138 1.46 -15.79 -8.73
N ILE A 139 0.89 -15.51 -7.56
CA ILE A 139 1.26 -16.15 -6.32
C ILE A 139 0.96 -17.65 -6.35
N GLU A 140 -0.21 -18.02 -6.82
CA GLU A 140 -0.63 -19.42 -6.92
C GLU A 140 0.23 -20.20 -7.93
N GLU A 141 0.41 -19.69 -9.15
CA GLU A 141 1.09 -20.39 -10.23
C GLU A 141 2.61 -20.47 -10.06
N LYS A 142 3.21 -19.42 -9.51
CA LYS A 142 4.68 -19.39 -9.34
C LYS A 142 5.13 -20.01 -8.02
N THR A 143 4.21 -20.65 -7.28
CA THR A 143 4.52 -21.36 -6.02
C THR A 143 5.36 -20.50 -5.05
N ILE A 144 5.09 -19.19 -5.03
CA ILE A 144 5.70 -18.32 -4.06
C ILE A 144 5.01 -18.60 -2.72
N ASN A 145 5.34 -19.70 -2.10
CA ASN A 145 4.76 -20.18 -0.83
C ASN A 145 5.07 -19.28 0.36
N GLY A 146 5.46 -18.05 0.12
CA GLY A 146 5.91 -17.14 1.16
C GLY A 146 5.03 -15.92 1.38
N SER A 147 3.94 -15.76 0.63
CA SER A 147 3.13 -14.53 0.67
C SER A 147 2.52 -14.19 2.04
N SER A 148 2.51 -15.11 2.97
CA SER A 148 2.01 -14.91 4.33
C SER A 148 2.94 -15.49 5.40
N LYS A 149 4.19 -15.82 5.05
CA LYS A 149 5.12 -16.39 6.02
C LYS A 149 5.47 -15.35 7.07
N GLN A 150 5.08 -15.62 8.31
CA GLN A 150 5.48 -14.83 9.47
C GLN A 150 6.89 -15.24 9.89
N LEU A 151 7.81 -14.28 9.86
CA LEU A 151 9.21 -14.46 10.23
C LEU A 151 9.46 -14.18 11.70
N PHE A 152 8.72 -13.21 12.25
CA PHE A 152 8.72 -12.83 13.65
C PHE A 152 7.27 -12.56 14.07
N GLU A 153 6.84 -13.26 15.10
CA GLU A 153 5.49 -13.10 15.66
C GLU A 153 5.33 -11.72 16.30
N ARG A 154 4.07 -11.26 16.34
CA ARG A 154 3.72 -9.99 16.96
C ARG A 154 4.16 -9.94 18.42
N LYS A 155 5.04 -8.98 18.73
CA LYS A 155 5.56 -8.72 20.09
C LYS A 155 5.92 -7.25 20.25
N THR A 156 5.91 -6.81 21.52
CA THR A 156 6.45 -5.51 21.89
C THR A 156 7.98 -5.54 21.90
N LEU A 157 8.63 -4.41 21.63
CA LEU A 157 10.09 -4.30 21.63
C LEU A 157 10.68 -4.68 22.99
N PHE A 158 9.97 -4.37 24.08
CA PHE A 158 10.37 -4.72 25.44
C PHE A 158 9.14 -4.78 26.35
N ASP A 159 9.27 -5.55 27.42
CA ASP A 159 8.31 -5.60 28.52
C ASP A 159 8.61 -4.46 29.52
N VAL A 160 7.56 -3.80 29.97
CA VAL A 160 7.65 -2.69 30.95
C VAL A 160 7.55 -3.15 32.41
N ALA A 161 7.08 -4.37 32.64
CA ALA A 161 6.87 -4.90 33.98
C ALA A 161 8.19 -5.03 34.76
N GLY A 162 8.21 -4.50 35.97
CA GLY A 162 9.37 -4.63 36.90
C GLY A 162 10.59 -3.79 36.52
N ARG A 163 10.49 -2.87 35.56
CA ARG A 163 11.60 -2.00 35.16
C ARG A 163 11.59 -0.68 35.91
N ILE A 164 12.80 -0.17 36.20
CA ILE A 164 12.98 1.18 36.73
C ILE A 164 12.68 2.19 35.62
N SER A 165 11.82 3.13 35.93
CA SER A 165 11.47 4.24 35.01
C SER A 165 12.05 5.56 35.54
N ALA A 166 12.53 6.38 34.65
CA ALA A 166 13.01 7.74 34.94
C ALA A 166 12.39 8.74 33.94
N ARG A 167 12.25 9.99 34.34
CA ARG A 167 11.84 11.06 33.43
C ARG A 167 13.00 11.45 32.54
N ILE A 168 12.75 11.69 31.26
CA ILE A 168 13.73 12.20 30.31
C ILE A 168 13.53 13.73 30.22
N PRO A 169 14.56 14.55 30.54
CA PRO A 169 14.50 15.98 30.26
C PRO A 169 14.34 16.22 28.75
N LYS A 170 13.50 17.19 28.38
CA LYS A 170 13.40 17.60 26.97
C LYS A 170 14.73 18.17 26.50
N THR A 171 15.15 17.75 25.35
CA THR A 171 16.35 18.27 24.66
C THR A 171 15.97 19.15 23.45
N HIS A 172 14.68 19.41 23.28
CA HIS A 172 14.13 20.17 22.14
C HIS A 172 14.51 19.55 20.78
N SER A 173 14.41 18.23 20.71
CA SER A 173 14.87 17.43 19.60
C SER A 173 13.73 16.63 18.95
N LEU A 174 13.97 16.12 17.75
CA LEU A 174 13.20 15.01 17.18
C LEU A 174 13.74 13.71 17.76
N VAL A 175 12.87 12.93 18.39
CA VAL A 175 13.27 11.74 19.16
C VAL A 175 12.38 10.55 18.86
N GLY A 176 12.95 9.36 18.93
CA GLY A 176 12.21 8.12 18.71
C GLY A 176 13.11 6.95 18.32
N TYR A 177 12.66 6.15 17.34
CA TYR A 177 13.38 4.97 16.88
C TYR A 177 13.77 5.04 15.42
N MET A 178 14.99 4.61 15.14
CA MET A 178 15.43 4.16 13.83
C MET A 178 15.22 2.66 13.71
N ILE A 179 14.58 2.22 12.65
CA ILE A 179 14.36 0.81 12.30
C ILE A 179 15.05 0.55 10.96
N ARG A 180 16.09 -0.26 10.98
CA ARG A 180 16.84 -0.62 9.79
C ARG A 180 16.55 -2.07 9.40
N PRO A 181 15.94 -2.31 8.23
CA PRO A 181 15.82 -3.65 7.68
C PRO A 181 17.21 -4.26 7.41
N LEU A 182 17.44 -5.47 7.88
CA LEU A 182 18.70 -6.22 7.69
C LEU A 182 18.59 -7.30 6.60
N LYS A 183 17.38 -7.45 6.04
CA LYS A 183 17.04 -8.44 5.03
C LYS A 183 16.59 -7.74 3.75
N GLY A 184 16.60 -8.52 2.68
CA GLY A 184 16.33 -8.02 1.34
C GLY A 184 14.83 -7.86 1.01
N LEU A 185 14.59 -7.66 -0.27
CA LEU A 185 13.25 -7.44 -0.82
C LEU A 185 12.29 -8.56 -0.41
N GLY A 186 11.07 -8.20 -0.12
CA GLY A 186 10.00 -9.11 0.31
C GLY A 186 9.87 -9.26 1.83
N VAL A 187 10.81 -8.73 2.63
CA VAL A 187 10.67 -8.68 4.10
C VAL A 187 10.08 -7.33 4.51
N THR A 188 8.98 -7.37 5.25
CA THR A 188 8.27 -6.17 5.71
C THR A 188 8.04 -6.23 7.21
N THR A 189 8.28 -5.12 7.89
CA THR A 189 7.91 -4.94 9.30
C THR A 189 6.55 -4.25 9.36
N GLN A 190 5.61 -4.84 10.10
CA GLN A 190 4.33 -4.22 10.39
C GLN A 190 4.31 -3.72 11.83
N ILE A 191 3.99 -2.44 12.02
CA ILE A 191 3.75 -1.85 13.32
C ILE A 191 2.25 -1.94 13.61
N HIS A 192 1.88 -2.72 14.61
CA HIS A 192 0.49 -2.92 14.99
C HIS A 192 -0.01 -1.88 15.98
N ARG A 193 0.88 -1.44 16.88
CA ARG A 193 0.58 -0.39 17.86
C ARG A 193 1.82 0.42 18.17
N ILE A 194 1.62 1.70 18.40
CA ILE A 194 2.61 2.60 18.97
C ILE A 194 2.21 2.83 20.43
N GLY A 195 3.08 2.54 21.35
CA GLY A 195 2.89 2.80 22.78
C GLY A 195 3.63 4.07 23.20
N LEU A 196 2.97 4.92 23.97
CA LEU A 196 3.60 6.09 24.58
C LEU A 196 3.38 6.09 26.09
N GLN A 197 4.44 6.39 26.83
CA GLN A 197 4.38 6.68 28.26
C GLN A 197 4.99 8.06 28.51
N MET A 198 4.11 9.00 28.84
CA MET A 198 4.44 10.37 29.15
C MET A 198 4.09 10.69 30.60
N THR A 199 4.62 11.75 31.14
CA THR A 199 4.30 12.24 32.51
C THR A 199 4.17 13.76 32.50
N GLY A 200 3.50 14.31 33.52
CA GLY A 200 3.40 15.74 33.76
C GLY A 200 2.17 16.41 33.15
N ALA A 201 1.84 16.13 31.91
CA ALA A 201 0.68 16.70 31.21
C ALA A 201 0.04 15.69 30.25
N THR A 202 -1.19 15.96 29.84
CA THR A 202 -1.92 15.22 28.80
C THR A 202 -2.02 16.06 27.54
N GLY A 203 -2.28 15.44 26.39
CA GLY A 203 -2.45 16.16 25.11
C GLY A 203 -2.04 15.34 23.91
N ASN A 204 -1.91 15.99 22.79
CA ASN A 204 -1.58 15.34 21.53
C ASN A 204 -0.07 15.25 21.33
N VAL A 205 0.38 14.12 20.81
CA VAL A 205 1.75 13.88 20.35
C VAL A 205 1.65 13.46 18.89
N LYS A 206 2.22 14.27 17.99
CA LYS A 206 2.30 13.92 16.56
C LYS A 206 3.56 13.12 16.32
N VAL A 207 3.38 11.90 15.80
CA VAL A 207 4.46 10.98 15.45
C VAL A 207 4.58 11.00 13.93
N TYR A 208 5.78 11.21 13.43
CA TYR A 208 6.12 11.25 12.02
C TYR A 208 6.84 9.96 11.65
N ILE A 209 6.52 9.42 10.48
CA ILE A 209 7.17 8.25 9.91
C ILE A 209 7.97 8.70 8.69
N PHE A 210 9.29 8.58 8.74
CA PHE A 210 10.19 8.93 7.65
C PHE A 210 10.91 7.69 7.12
N HIS A 211 11.41 7.80 5.90
CA HIS A 211 12.36 6.87 5.32
C HIS A 211 13.60 7.61 4.82
N SER A 212 14.78 7.02 4.97
CA SER A 212 16.07 7.63 4.60
C SER A 212 16.21 8.02 3.13
N SER A 213 15.35 7.50 2.24
CA SER A 213 15.36 7.82 0.80
C SER A 213 14.67 9.14 0.46
N ARG A 214 13.92 9.74 1.38
CA ARG A 214 13.16 10.97 1.13
C ARG A 214 13.15 11.88 2.36
N LYS A 215 13.14 13.21 2.12
CA LYS A 215 13.11 14.19 3.19
C LYS A 215 11.74 14.32 3.86
N GLN A 216 10.66 14.27 3.06
CA GLN A 216 9.30 14.41 3.55
C GLN A 216 8.85 13.16 4.31
N PRO A 217 8.00 13.28 5.34
CA PRO A 217 7.43 12.13 6.01
C PRO A 217 6.62 11.28 5.04
N VAL A 218 6.71 9.98 5.19
CA VAL A 218 5.88 9.02 4.45
C VAL A 218 4.46 9.04 4.99
N ASP A 219 4.35 9.20 6.31
CA ASP A 219 3.08 9.24 7.03
C ASP A 219 3.23 9.99 8.36
N SER A 220 2.14 10.38 8.98
CA SER A 220 2.12 10.92 10.34
C SER A 220 0.85 10.54 11.09
N VAL A 221 0.99 10.25 12.39
CA VAL A 221 -0.12 9.84 13.26
C VAL A 221 -0.17 10.74 14.49
N THR A 222 -1.35 11.25 14.82
CA THR A 222 -1.55 12.02 16.05
C THR A 222 -2.09 11.11 17.15
N LEU A 223 -1.33 10.99 18.23
CA LEU A 223 -1.63 10.15 19.38
C LEU A 223 -2.07 11.03 20.55
N ARG A 224 -3.27 10.79 21.10
CA ARG A 224 -3.80 11.57 22.22
C ARG A 224 -3.45 10.91 23.56
N VAL A 225 -2.50 11.47 24.28
CA VAL A 225 -2.13 11.03 25.63
C VAL A 225 -3.18 11.51 26.63
N LEU A 226 -3.94 10.58 27.20
CA LEU A 226 -5.02 10.85 28.16
C LEU A 226 -4.59 10.62 29.61
N ASP A 227 -3.63 9.73 29.84
CA ASP A 227 -3.09 9.39 31.17
C ASP A 227 -1.59 9.69 31.19
N ALA A 228 -1.18 10.57 32.09
CA ALA A 228 0.21 10.97 32.23
C ALA A 228 1.09 10.00 33.06
N LYS A 229 0.66 8.77 33.29
CA LYS A 229 1.40 7.80 34.14
C LYS A 229 1.60 6.45 33.48
N ASN A 230 0.60 5.97 32.74
CA ASN A 230 0.60 4.61 32.20
C ASN A 230 0.95 4.59 30.72
N TYR A 231 1.45 3.45 30.23
CA TYR A 231 1.59 3.21 28.79
C TYR A 231 0.21 3.22 28.13
N GLN A 232 0.08 4.04 27.09
CA GLN A 232 -1.10 4.08 26.25
C GLN A 232 -0.72 3.52 24.87
N TRP A 233 -1.50 2.53 24.41
CA TRP A 233 -1.28 1.86 23.15
C TRP A 233 -2.28 2.32 22.10
N TYR A 234 -1.78 2.77 20.95
CA TYR A 234 -2.55 3.26 19.82
C TYR A 234 -2.42 2.30 18.67
N ALA A 235 -3.54 1.67 18.29
CA ALA A 235 -3.58 0.73 17.18
C ALA A 235 -3.27 1.41 15.85
N GLN A 236 -2.48 0.73 15.03
CA GLN A 236 -2.18 1.10 13.66
C GLN A 236 -2.61 -0.06 12.75
N SER A 237 -3.49 0.20 11.77
CA SER A 237 -3.98 -0.85 10.88
C SER A 237 -3.03 -1.10 9.71
N ASP A 238 -2.44 -0.05 9.18
CA ASP A 238 -1.78 -0.08 7.87
C ASP A 238 -0.36 0.51 7.88
N LEU A 239 0.31 0.50 9.05
CA LEU A 239 1.68 0.97 9.15
C LEU A 239 2.67 -0.14 8.81
N PHE A 240 3.08 -0.18 7.55
CA PHE A 240 4.06 -1.11 7.03
C PHE A 240 5.38 -0.40 6.75
N LEU A 241 6.48 -1.03 7.11
CA LEU A 241 7.84 -0.58 6.86
C LEU A 241 8.54 -1.61 5.97
N PRO A 242 8.34 -1.54 4.64
CA PRO A 242 8.96 -2.46 3.70
C PRO A 242 10.47 -2.21 3.56
N TYR A 243 11.17 -3.20 3.03
CA TYR A 243 12.52 -3.02 2.54
C TYR A 243 12.48 -2.16 1.28
N MET A 244 13.00 -0.95 1.35
CA MET A 244 13.06 -0.01 0.22
C MET A 244 14.51 0.12 -0.28
N GLY A 245 14.97 -0.89 -1.03
CA GLY A 245 16.28 -0.81 -1.69
C GLY A 245 16.29 0.32 -2.72
N GLY A 246 17.24 1.25 -2.60
CA GLY A 246 17.48 2.25 -3.64
C GLY A 246 18.27 1.63 -4.81
N GLU A 247 18.20 2.25 -6.01
CA GLU A 247 18.92 1.80 -7.20
C GLU A 247 20.45 1.70 -7.00
N TYR A 248 20.98 2.41 -6.01
CA TYR A 248 22.42 2.53 -5.76
C TYR A 248 22.91 1.96 -4.41
N ARG A 249 22.01 1.49 -3.55
CA ARG A 249 22.34 0.94 -2.24
C ARG A 249 21.66 -0.40 -2.02
N ASN A 250 22.47 -1.41 -1.76
CA ASN A 250 21.99 -2.75 -1.37
C ASN A 250 21.49 -2.80 0.08
N ASP A 251 21.37 -1.67 0.75
CA ASP A 251 20.77 -1.54 2.06
C ASP A 251 19.31 -1.05 1.89
N GLY A 252 18.36 -1.63 2.58
CA GLY A 252 16.95 -1.23 2.55
C GLY A 252 16.68 0.15 3.14
N GLY A 253 17.70 0.96 3.34
CA GLY A 253 17.60 2.24 4.03
C GLY A 253 17.26 2.08 5.51
N ALA A 254 16.74 3.15 6.10
CA ALA A 254 16.26 3.14 7.48
C ALA A 254 14.92 3.89 7.59
N TRP A 255 14.03 3.36 8.39
CA TRP A 255 12.79 3.99 8.80
C TRP A 255 12.98 4.71 10.12
N PHE A 256 12.31 5.85 10.28
CA PHE A 256 12.36 6.64 11.50
C PHE A 256 10.95 6.89 11.99
N ILE A 257 10.66 6.54 13.23
CA ILE A 257 9.40 6.81 13.92
C ILE A 257 9.72 7.83 15.00
N LEU A 258 9.42 9.09 14.75
CA LEU A 258 9.89 10.22 15.54
C LEU A 258 8.73 11.12 15.98
N TYR A 259 8.87 11.76 17.13
CA TYR A 259 8.06 12.91 17.50
C TYR A 259 8.96 14.10 17.86
N ASN A 260 8.40 15.33 17.71
CA ASN A 260 9.10 16.54 18.06
C ASN A 260 8.81 16.93 19.51
N GLU A 261 9.84 17.03 20.35
CA GLU A 261 9.70 17.43 21.74
C GLU A 261 9.20 18.87 21.91
N ASN A 262 9.34 19.73 20.89
CA ASN A 262 8.81 21.10 20.92
C ASN A 262 7.29 21.15 20.73
N ASP A 263 6.69 20.16 20.07
CA ASP A 263 5.27 20.14 19.74
C ASP A 263 4.42 19.47 20.84
N ILE A 264 5.06 18.81 21.81
CA ILE A 264 4.33 18.22 22.92
C ILE A 264 4.00 19.25 24.00
N PRO A 265 2.88 19.12 24.73
CA PRO A 265 2.41 20.08 25.73
C PRO A 265 3.49 20.47 26.76
N ALA A 266 3.42 21.74 27.21
CA ALA A 266 4.29 22.20 28.28
C ALA A 266 4.12 21.31 29.54
N GLY A 267 5.23 20.93 30.16
CA GLY A 267 5.24 20.03 31.32
C GLY A 267 5.12 18.55 30.99
N MET A 268 4.77 18.15 29.77
CA MET A 268 4.81 16.75 29.33
C MET A 268 6.28 16.31 29.13
N GLN A 269 6.64 15.17 29.69
CA GLN A 269 7.97 14.57 29.56
C GLN A 269 7.86 13.07 29.28
N ALA A 270 8.76 12.54 28.48
CA ALA A 270 8.87 11.13 28.22
C ALA A 270 9.35 10.36 29.46
N VAL A 271 8.86 9.14 29.62
CA VAL A 271 9.33 8.23 30.66
C VAL A 271 10.29 7.23 30.04
N ASN A 272 11.54 7.22 30.50
CA ASN A 272 12.53 6.25 30.07
C ASN A 272 12.39 4.95 30.84
N ILE A 273 12.38 3.86 30.09
CA ILE A 273 12.60 2.51 30.62
C ILE A 273 13.97 2.09 30.13
N SER A 274 14.97 2.17 31.00
CA SER A 274 16.36 1.93 30.65
C SER A 274 16.55 0.52 30.05
N ARG A 275 17.07 0.48 28.83
CA ARG A 275 17.45 -0.73 28.12
C ARG A 275 18.72 -0.42 27.31
N ASP A 276 19.70 -1.28 27.36
CA ASP A 276 20.85 -1.22 26.47
C ASP A 276 20.45 -1.79 25.09
N TRP A 277 20.41 -0.94 24.09
CA TRP A 277 20.02 -1.27 22.73
C TRP A 277 21.18 -1.82 21.90
N THR A 278 22.40 -1.71 22.39
CA THR A 278 23.62 -2.20 21.71
C THR A 278 23.93 -3.65 22.06
N ARG A 279 23.32 -4.17 23.11
CA ARG A 279 23.59 -5.49 23.64
C ARG A 279 22.33 -6.32 23.81
N GLU A 280 22.52 -7.62 23.81
CA GLU A 280 21.48 -8.55 24.18
C GLU A 280 21.03 -8.28 25.64
N PRO A 281 19.71 -8.19 25.92
CA PRO A 281 19.21 -8.04 27.28
C PRO A 281 19.71 -9.12 28.20
N CYS A 282 19.95 -8.78 29.46
CA CYS A 282 20.39 -9.74 30.48
C CYS A 282 19.38 -10.87 30.62
N SER A 283 19.84 -12.11 30.51
CA SER A 283 18.99 -13.31 30.60
C SER A 283 18.40 -13.53 32.01
N GLY A 284 19.01 -12.97 33.03
CA GLY A 284 18.53 -13.07 34.42
C GLY A 284 17.41 -12.06 34.74
N CYS A 285 17.25 -10.99 33.95
CA CYS A 285 16.32 -9.92 34.27
C CYS A 285 14.97 -10.06 33.53
N ASN A 286 14.97 -10.51 32.31
CA ASN A 286 13.75 -10.75 31.51
C ASN A 286 14.02 -11.68 30.33
N VAL A 287 13.68 -12.95 30.48
CA VAL A 287 13.89 -13.98 29.44
C VAL A 287 13.08 -13.68 28.18
N GLY A 288 11.89 -13.07 28.32
CA GLY A 288 11.04 -12.71 27.18
C GLY A 288 11.70 -11.69 26.25
N ASP A 289 12.37 -10.69 26.81
CA ASP A 289 13.07 -9.66 26.00
C ASP A 289 14.29 -10.24 25.28
N VAL A 290 15.02 -11.16 25.91
CA VAL A 290 16.16 -11.86 25.30
C VAL A 290 15.71 -12.63 24.06
N MET A 291 14.64 -13.40 24.19
CA MET A 291 14.08 -14.17 23.09
C MET A 291 13.58 -13.27 21.96
N THR A 292 12.89 -12.19 22.33
CA THR A 292 12.42 -11.18 21.36
C THR A 292 13.60 -10.55 20.60
N TYR A 293 14.63 -10.11 21.32
CA TYR A 293 15.81 -9.51 20.73
C TYR A 293 16.52 -10.48 19.76
N ARG A 294 16.80 -11.72 20.18
CA ARG A 294 17.48 -12.73 19.36
C ARG A 294 16.73 -13.09 18.08
N GLN A 295 15.40 -13.08 18.14
CA GLN A 295 14.57 -13.37 16.97
C GLN A 295 14.50 -12.17 16.04
N MET A 296 14.30 -10.96 16.58
CA MET A 296 14.11 -9.73 15.84
C MET A 296 15.38 -9.29 15.10
N ILE A 297 16.55 -9.34 15.76
CA ILE A 297 17.83 -8.87 15.18
C ILE A 297 18.28 -9.62 13.92
N LYS A 298 17.65 -10.74 13.62
CA LYS A 298 17.88 -11.46 12.36
C LYS A 298 17.30 -10.73 11.15
N TYR A 299 16.34 -9.85 11.36
CA TYR A 299 15.55 -9.22 10.31
C TYR A 299 15.62 -7.70 10.34
N ILE A 300 15.62 -7.11 11.53
CA ILE A 300 15.68 -5.66 11.72
C ILE A 300 16.61 -5.30 12.87
N GLU A 301 17.22 -4.12 12.73
CA GLU A 301 17.88 -3.43 13.85
C GLU A 301 16.99 -2.28 14.29
N VAL A 302 16.76 -2.17 15.60
CA VAL A 302 16.00 -1.05 16.20
C VAL A 302 16.90 -0.34 17.17
N LEU A 303 17.11 0.96 16.93
CA LEU A 303 17.94 1.80 17.78
C LEU A 303 17.19 3.09 18.14
N PRO A 304 17.27 3.57 19.38
CA PRO A 304 16.80 4.90 19.68
C PRO A 304 17.64 5.94 18.94
N CYS A 305 16.99 7.00 18.53
CA CYS A 305 17.69 8.07 17.80
C CYS A 305 17.14 9.45 18.16
N ARG A 306 18.00 10.45 17.97
CA ARG A 306 17.73 11.84 18.21
C ARG A 306 18.35 12.69 17.11
N PHE A 307 17.63 13.75 16.70
CA PHE A 307 18.10 14.79 15.77
C PHE A 307 17.78 16.16 16.31
N SER A 308 18.60 17.15 15.98
CA SER A 308 18.24 18.56 16.16
C SER A 308 17.03 18.90 15.29
N VAL A 309 16.09 19.68 15.83
CA VAL A 309 14.89 20.10 15.09
C VAL A 309 15.27 21.15 14.05
N PRO A 310 14.97 20.97 12.75
CA PRO A 310 15.14 22.01 11.75
C PRO A 310 14.28 23.26 12.05
N ALA A 311 14.79 24.44 11.72
CA ALA A 311 14.11 25.71 12.04
C ALA A 311 12.67 25.80 11.49
N ASN A 312 12.38 25.22 10.32
CA ASN A 312 11.07 25.26 9.67
C ASN A 312 10.24 24.00 9.87
N PHE A 313 10.63 23.11 10.79
CA PHE A 313 10.00 21.78 10.95
C PHE A 313 8.49 21.84 11.20
N ALA A 314 8.02 22.85 11.95
CA ALA A 314 6.58 23.00 12.25
C ALA A 314 5.72 23.21 10.98
N ASN A 315 6.26 23.94 10.00
CA ASN A 315 5.55 24.26 8.75
C ASN A 315 5.84 23.26 7.63
N ASN A 316 7.05 22.72 7.61
CA ASN A 316 7.50 21.75 6.62
C ASN A 316 8.33 20.67 7.33
N PRO A 317 7.71 19.60 7.84
CA PRO A 317 8.42 18.54 8.51
C PRO A 317 9.33 17.79 7.53
N GLU A 318 10.63 17.89 7.75
CA GLU A 318 11.64 17.20 6.95
C GLU A 318 12.56 16.37 7.84
N LEU A 319 12.98 15.21 7.33
CA LEU A 319 13.99 14.38 7.97
C LEU A 319 15.33 15.14 7.95
N PRO A 320 15.95 15.37 9.12
CA PRO A 320 17.26 16.00 9.18
C PRO A 320 18.35 15.18 8.50
N ASP A 321 19.52 15.77 8.34
CA ASP A 321 20.68 15.08 7.79
C ASP A 321 21.04 13.84 8.64
N LEU A 322 21.18 12.72 7.99
CA LEU A 322 21.47 11.44 8.64
C LEU A 322 22.86 11.38 9.27
N ASP A 323 23.78 12.21 8.81
CA ASP A 323 25.12 12.31 9.40
C ASP A 323 25.10 12.98 10.80
N LEU A 324 24.01 13.68 11.12
CA LEU A 324 23.80 14.34 12.41
C LEU A 324 23.00 13.51 13.42
N ILE A 325 22.74 12.22 13.10
CA ILE A 325 21.98 11.33 13.98
C ILE A 325 22.76 11.00 15.25
N GLU A 326 22.16 11.25 16.38
CA GLU A 326 22.65 10.74 17.67
C GLU A 326 21.89 9.45 18.03
N LYS A 327 22.62 8.44 18.48
CA LYS A 327 22.07 7.13 18.87
C LYS A 327 22.35 6.85 20.34
N PRO A 328 21.53 7.37 21.27
CA PRO A 328 21.70 7.12 22.69
C PRO A 328 21.45 5.63 23.00
N GLU A 329 22.37 5.01 23.72
CA GLU A 329 22.37 3.56 23.93
C GLU A 329 21.24 3.04 24.85
N THR A 330 20.71 3.91 25.73
CA THR A 330 19.83 3.47 26.83
C THR A 330 18.49 4.20 26.92
N LEU A 331 18.14 5.02 25.93
CA LEU A 331 16.90 5.79 25.96
C LEU A 331 15.80 5.12 25.12
N CYS A 332 14.55 5.21 25.56
CA CYS A 332 13.37 4.79 24.81
C CYS A 332 12.42 5.93 24.45
N TYR A 333 12.67 7.14 24.92
CA TYR A 333 11.84 8.33 24.70
C TYR A 333 10.34 8.12 25.01
N GLY A 334 10.04 7.28 26.00
CA GLY A 334 8.66 6.93 26.34
C GLY A 334 7.94 6.11 25.29
N MET A 335 8.61 5.72 24.21
CA MET A 335 8.01 5.00 23.10
C MET A 335 8.28 3.50 23.18
N ASN A 336 7.29 2.70 22.82
CA ASN A 336 7.42 1.27 22.60
C ASN A 336 6.62 0.89 21.34
N LEU A 337 7.04 -0.11 20.62
CA LEU A 337 6.39 -0.58 19.41
C LEU A 337 5.94 -2.03 19.59
N ASP A 338 4.73 -2.31 19.12
CA ASP A 338 4.20 -3.67 19.00
C ASP A 338 4.24 -4.01 17.51
N LEU A 339 5.13 -4.90 17.12
CA LEU A 339 5.44 -5.18 15.71
C LEU A 339 5.52 -6.66 15.41
N SER A 340 5.35 -6.98 14.13
CA SER A 340 5.66 -8.29 13.55
C SER A 340 6.48 -8.11 12.28
N ILE A 341 7.16 -9.19 11.86
CA ILE A 341 7.93 -9.20 10.61
C ILE A 341 7.43 -10.37 9.79
N GLY A 342 7.12 -10.13 8.54
CA GLY A 342 6.61 -11.13 7.63
C GLY A 342 7.10 -10.94 6.22
N CYS A 343 6.74 -11.89 5.36
CA CYS A 343 6.97 -11.77 3.94
C CYS A 343 5.81 -11.03 3.29
N ASP A 344 6.14 -10.01 2.50
CA ASP A 344 5.22 -9.23 1.68
C ASP A 344 5.77 -9.09 0.27
N LEU A 345 5.01 -9.57 -0.70
CA LEU A 345 5.42 -9.57 -2.10
C LEU A 345 4.93 -8.35 -2.88
N SER A 346 4.20 -7.45 -2.25
CA SER A 346 3.59 -6.30 -2.92
C SER A 346 4.65 -5.42 -3.60
N ASP A 347 5.68 -5.03 -2.86
CA ASP A 347 6.76 -4.20 -3.39
C ASP A 347 7.59 -4.94 -4.46
N PHE A 348 7.74 -6.26 -4.32
CA PHE A 348 8.38 -7.11 -5.33
C PHE A 348 7.58 -7.11 -6.64
N ILE A 349 6.27 -7.29 -6.59
CA ILE A 349 5.39 -7.23 -7.77
C ILE A 349 5.46 -5.84 -8.39
N ILE A 350 5.37 -4.78 -7.60
CA ILE A 350 5.43 -3.40 -8.10
C ILE A 350 6.78 -3.11 -8.76
N SER A 351 7.89 -3.59 -8.21
CA SER A 351 9.23 -3.37 -8.77
C SER A 351 9.44 -4.03 -10.14
N GLN A 352 8.70 -5.09 -10.44
CA GLN A 352 8.78 -5.81 -11.72
C GLN A 352 7.57 -5.54 -12.62
N ARG A 353 6.85 -4.43 -12.40
CA ARG A 353 5.56 -4.15 -13.05
C ARG A 353 5.57 -4.28 -14.58
N SER A 354 6.67 -3.90 -15.26
CA SER A 354 6.73 -3.91 -16.72
C SER A 354 6.48 -5.29 -17.36
N ILE A 355 6.86 -6.38 -16.68
CA ILE A 355 6.66 -7.73 -17.20
C ILE A 355 5.19 -8.18 -17.15
N PHE A 356 4.38 -7.51 -16.34
CA PHE A 356 2.96 -7.84 -16.15
C PHE A 356 2.02 -7.17 -17.14
N ALA A 357 2.49 -6.21 -17.95
CA ALA A 357 1.64 -5.39 -18.81
C ALA A 357 0.75 -6.22 -19.75
N SER A 358 1.32 -7.18 -20.48
CA SER A 358 0.56 -8.03 -21.41
C SER A 358 -0.42 -8.97 -20.68
N VAL A 359 -0.06 -9.42 -19.48
CA VAL A 359 -0.93 -10.28 -18.67
C VAL A 359 -2.10 -9.46 -18.12
N LEU A 360 -1.84 -8.25 -17.60
CA LEU A 360 -2.87 -7.35 -17.08
C LEU A 360 -3.84 -6.93 -18.19
N GLN A 361 -3.30 -6.57 -19.36
CA GLN A 361 -4.12 -6.24 -20.54
C GLN A 361 -5.16 -7.33 -20.83
N LYS A 362 -4.70 -8.59 -20.94
CA LYS A 362 -5.58 -9.72 -21.24
C LYS A 362 -6.51 -10.09 -20.09
N GLU A 363 -6.05 -10.00 -18.83
CA GLU A 363 -6.87 -10.28 -17.65
C GLU A 363 -8.08 -9.34 -17.56
N VAL A 364 -7.84 -8.03 -17.75
CA VAL A 364 -8.92 -7.02 -17.76
C VAL A 364 -9.83 -7.23 -18.96
N ALA A 365 -9.26 -7.47 -20.16
CA ALA A 365 -10.02 -7.74 -21.38
C ALA A 365 -10.98 -8.91 -21.20
N VAL A 366 -10.50 -10.05 -20.73
CA VAL A 366 -11.34 -11.25 -20.45
C VAL A 366 -12.45 -10.91 -19.46
N ASN A 367 -12.15 -10.18 -18.40
CA ASN A 367 -13.14 -9.81 -17.38
C ASN A 367 -14.26 -8.92 -17.95
N VAL A 368 -13.90 -7.91 -18.74
CA VAL A 368 -14.87 -7.00 -19.35
C VAL A 368 -15.71 -7.71 -20.41
N LEU A 369 -15.09 -8.48 -21.29
CA LEU A 369 -15.79 -9.22 -22.34
C LEU A 369 -16.75 -10.27 -21.76
N ARG A 370 -16.38 -10.95 -20.69
CA ARG A 370 -17.30 -11.88 -19.98
C ARG A 370 -18.52 -11.14 -19.39
N ARG A 371 -18.32 -9.93 -18.84
CA ARG A 371 -19.44 -9.10 -18.37
C ARG A 371 -20.34 -8.67 -19.53
N MET A 372 -19.76 -8.36 -20.70
CA MET A 372 -20.55 -8.07 -21.92
C MET A 372 -21.35 -9.29 -22.37
N LEU A 373 -20.75 -10.47 -22.38
CA LEU A 373 -21.39 -11.72 -22.77
C LEU A 373 -22.61 -12.07 -21.90
N HIS A 374 -22.52 -11.81 -20.59
CA HIS A 374 -23.56 -12.16 -19.62
C HIS A 374 -24.54 -11.03 -19.31
N ASN A 375 -24.53 -9.94 -20.07
CA ASN A 375 -25.44 -8.81 -19.83
C ASN A 375 -26.89 -9.19 -20.23
N PRO A 376 -27.90 -9.10 -19.34
CA PRO A 376 -29.27 -9.47 -19.61
C PRO A 376 -30.01 -8.50 -20.53
N ASN A 377 -29.53 -7.28 -20.74
CA ASN A 377 -30.23 -6.23 -21.51
C ASN A 377 -30.15 -6.37 -23.03
N VAL A 378 -30.09 -7.59 -23.53
CA VAL A 378 -29.63 -7.90 -24.87
C VAL A 378 -30.70 -8.48 -25.78
N ASN A 379 -30.86 -7.90 -26.97
CA ASN A 379 -31.82 -8.21 -28.02
C ASN A 379 -31.52 -9.55 -28.76
N VAL A 380 -32.55 -10.19 -29.34
CA VAL A 380 -32.57 -11.54 -29.92
C VAL A 380 -31.53 -11.82 -31.01
N ASN A 381 -31.08 -10.83 -31.78
CA ASN A 381 -30.01 -10.98 -32.78
C ASN A 381 -28.62 -11.24 -32.18
N ARG A 382 -28.51 -11.24 -30.89
CA ARG A 382 -27.27 -11.35 -30.11
C ARG A 382 -26.82 -12.78 -29.83
N ASN A 383 -27.65 -13.78 -30.01
CA ASN A 383 -27.25 -15.17 -29.76
C ASN A 383 -26.07 -15.61 -30.67
N GLN A 384 -26.03 -15.13 -31.92
CA GLN A 384 -24.93 -15.40 -32.82
C GLN A 384 -23.66 -14.59 -32.44
N MET A 385 -23.83 -13.31 -32.10
CA MET A 385 -22.73 -12.51 -31.59
C MET A 385 -22.18 -13.03 -30.26
N ASN A 386 -23.07 -13.48 -29.37
CA ASN A 386 -22.66 -14.08 -28.10
C ASN A 386 -21.87 -15.38 -28.29
N ALA A 387 -22.27 -16.22 -29.26
CA ALA A 387 -21.56 -17.46 -29.60
C ALA A 387 -20.16 -17.14 -30.19
N ALA A 388 -20.06 -16.15 -31.06
CA ALA A 388 -18.79 -15.71 -31.63
C ALA A 388 -17.88 -15.11 -30.52
N LEU A 389 -18.41 -14.21 -29.71
CA LEU A 389 -17.68 -13.62 -28.60
C LEU A 389 -17.23 -14.67 -27.57
N GLN A 390 -18.06 -15.68 -27.29
CA GLN A 390 -17.68 -16.79 -26.44
C GLN A 390 -16.51 -17.59 -27.03
N MET A 391 -16.49 -17.80 -28.37
CA MET A 391 -15.39 -18.46 -29.04
C MET A 391 -14.11 -17.62 -29.00
N ASP A 392 -14.24 -16.29 -29.15
CA ASP A 392 -13.09 -15.39 -29.07
C ASP A 392 -12.48 -15.36 -27.65
N ILE A 393 -13.32 -15.43 -26.62
CA ILE A 393 -12.87 -15.47 -25.22
C ILE A 393 -12.29 -16.85 -24.87
N GLU A 394 -13.08 -17.91 -25.03
CA GLU A 394 -12.75 -19.26 -24.49
C GLU A 394 -11.94 -20.10 -25.49
N GLY A 395 -11.97 -19.71 -26.78
CA GLY A 395 -11.33 -20.46 -27.85
C GLY A 395 -12.24 -21.50 -28.49
N ASN A 396 -11.74 -22.06 -29.57
CA ASN A 396 -12.42 -23.13 -30.33
C ASN A 396 -11.51 -24.33 -30.48
N THR A 397 -11.89 -25.43 -29.83
CA THR A 397 -11.11 -26.69 -29.86
C THR A 397 -11.05 -27.30 -31.25
N MET A 398 -12.10 -27.17 -32.07
CA MET A 398 -12.13 -27.68 -33.43
C MET A 398 -11.19 -26.91 -34.36
N LEU A 399 -11.12 -25.59 -34.20
CA LEU A 399 -10.25 -24.71 -34.98
C LEU A 399 -8.84 -24.59 -34.37
N LYS A 400 -8.58 -25.25 -33.24
CA LYS A 400 -7.33 -25.13 -32.47
C LYS A 400 -6.99 -23.66 -32.11
N SER A 401 -7.99 -22.79 -32.03
CA SER A 401 -7.82 -21.43 -31.56
C SER A 401 -7.86 -21.39 -30.05
N PRO A 402 -6.82 -20.87 -29.37
CA PRO A 402 -6.77 -20.85 -27.92
C PRO A 402 -7.73 -19.86 -27.29
N GLY A 403 -8.26 -18.91 -28.03
CA GLY A 403 -9.00 -17.76 -27.53
C GLY A 403 -8.17 -16.88 -26.58
N LEU A 404 -8.76 -15.80 -26.13
CA LEU A 404 -8.08 -14.83 -25.25
C LEU A 404 -7.69 -15.46 -23.90
N VAL A 405 -8.52 -16.35 -23.35
CA VAL A 405 -8.22 -17.10 -22.10
C VAL A 405 -7.02 -18.03 -22.29
N GLY A 406 -6.94 -18.72 -23.42
CA GLY A 406 -5.80 -19.57 -23.72
C GLY A 406 -4.49 -18.78 -23.89
N GLU A 407 -4.57 -17.61 -24.51
CA GLU A 407 -3.42 -16.69 -24.61
C GLU A 407 -3.01 -16.12 -23.25
N LEU A 408 -3.99 -15.74 -22.41
CA LEU A 408 -3.76 -15.30 -21.04
C LEU A 408 -3.03 -16.38 -20.24
N ASN A 409 -3.47 -17.63 -20.33
CA ASN A 409 -2.84 -18.76 -19.66
C ASN A 409 -1.40 -19.00 -20.14
N LYS A 410 -1.14 -18.84 -21.44
CA LYS A 410 0.23 -18.90 -21.97
C LYS A 410 1.09 -17.76 -21.45
N SER A 411 0.53 -16.54 -21.37
CA SER A 411 1.22 -15.37 -20.84
C SER A 411 1.61 -15.57 -19.38
N TYR A 412 0.74 -16.11 -18.52
CA TYR A 412 1.08 -16.42 -17.12
C TYR A 412 2.20 -17.45 -17.01
N LYS A 413 2.17 -18.51 -17.83
CA LYS A 413 3.24 -19.54 -17.85
C LYS A 413 4.58 -18.98 -18.31
N ALA A 414 4.54 -18.04 -19.26
CA ALA A 414 5.73 -17.40 -19.82
C ALA A 414 6.34 -16.33 -18.91
N LEU A 415 5.63 -15.88 -17.85
CA LEU A 415 6.19 -14.94 -16.90
C LEU A 415 7.44 -15.53 -16.23
N ASP A 416 8.54 -14.83 -16.35
CA ASP A 416 9.78 -15.12 -15.64
C ASP A 416 10.02 -14.02 -14.60
N LEU A 417 9.97 -14.39 -13.32
CA LEU A 417 10.14 -13.47 -12.21
C LEU A 417 11.59 -13.51 -11.74
N ASP A 418 12.26 -12.36 -11.79
CA ASP A 418 13.57 -12.24 -11.17
C ASP A 418 13.45 -12.29 -9.64
N THR A 419 13.70 -13.48 -9.09
CA THR A 419 13.66 -13.71 -7.63
C THR A 419 15.05 -13.60 -6.98
N GLU A 420 16.10 -13.25 -7.73
CA GLU A 420 17.48 -13.18 -7.20
C GLU A 420 17.61 -12.09 -6.13
N ARG A 421 16.83 -11.02 -6.25
CA ARG A 421 16.83 -9.90 -5.28
C ARG A 421 15.98 -10.17 -4.03
N MET A 422 15.18 -11.24 -4.02
CA MET A 422 14.37 -11.56 -2.87
C MET A 422 15.15 -12.22 -1.76
N ASP A 423 14.82 -11.88 -0.52
CA ASP A 423 15.38 -12.58 0.64
C ASP A 423 14.96 -14.06 0.62
N SER A 424 15.93 -14.93 0.83
CA SER A 424 15.71 -16.39 0.86
C SER A 424 14.69 -16.85 1.89
N ALA A 425 14.49 -16.06 2.97
CA ALA A 425 13.48 -16.33 3.97
C ALA A 425 12.06 -16.26 3.41
N CYS A 426 11.82 -15.43 2.37
CA CYS A 426 10.53 -15.25 1.72
C CYS A 426 10.33 -16.12 0.47
N LEU A 427 11.37 -16.78 -0.01
CA LEU A 427 11.25 -17.73 -1.10
C LEU A 427 10.75 -19.10 -0.61
N ALA A 428 10.02 -19.79 -1.48
CA ALA A 428 9.74 -21.21 -1.25
C ALA A 428 11.06 -21.99 -1.25
N CYS A 429 11.22 -22.89 -0.30
CA CYS A 429 12.30 -23.85 -0.37
C CYS A 429 12.17 -24.59 -1.71
N LYS A 430 13.09 -24.38 -2.64
CA LYS A 430 13.17 -25.23 -3.84
C LYS A 430 13.30 -26.67 -3.31
N LYS A 431 12.33 -27.52 -3.58
CA LYS A 431 12.41 -28.97 -3.36
C LYS A 431 13.40 -29.58 -4.39
N ASN A 432 14.55 -29.00 -4.51
CA ASN A 432 15.67 -29.68 -5.11
C ASN A 432 16.16 -30.64 -4.04
N GLY A 433 15.63 -31.86 -4.09
CA GLY A 433 16.12 -32.92 -3.26
C GLY A 433 17.64 -32.99 -3.41
N ILE A 434 18.34 -32.56 -2.36
CA ILE A 434 19.73 -32.91 -2.20
C ILE A 434 19.72 -34.44 -2.17
N LYS A 435 20.01 -35.06 -3.29
CA LYS A 435 20.36 -36.49 -3.32
C LYS A 435 21.71 -36.58 -2.62
N ILE A 436 21.69 -36.75 -1.30
CA ILE A 436 22.87 -37.16 -0.53
C ILE A 436 23.18 -38.56 -1.05
N LYS A 437 24.14 -38.66 -1.97
CA LYS A 437 24.81 -39.93 -2.19
C LYS A 437 25.63 -40.19 -0.92
N VAL A 438 25.10 -41.07 -0.07
CA VAL A 438 25.90 -41.69 0.97
C VAL A 438 26.86 -42.64 0.21
N CYS A 439 28.14 -42.29 0.20
CA CYS A 439 29.19 -43.22 -0.20
C CYS A 439 29.55 -44.11 0.98
#